data_fc28c772a0f169fbf7042fe2e4846dc8
#
_entry.id   fc28c772a0f169fbf7042fe2e4846dc8
#
_cell.length_a   1.000
_cell.length_b   1.000
_cell.length_c   1.000
_cell.angle_alpha   90.00
_cell.angle_beta   90.00
_cell.angle_gamma   90.00
#
_symmetry.space_group_name_H-M   'P 1'
#
loop_
_entity.id
_entity.type
_entity.pdbx_description
1 polymer ?
#
loop_
_entity_poly.entity_id
_entity_poly.type
_entity_poly.pdbx_seq_one_letter_code
_entity_poly.pdbx_strand_id
1 'polypeptide(L)'
;MRRTGGRRIAGLILGLLLPLFAVSASAQAPAQSSAYPSPFKNWAAVVVAGDWHAHSGEPTEAFDNARRDVGATLVDLGFSRPAIRQFSVRPQRYPTIRPGKTELDGIHAGLRGLAAVNTSGCLFYVTSHGAPEGVVLDEDILPPPLLAAMIDDACPNRASIVVISACFSGVFVAPLQRGDRMILTASRPDRTSFGCGEDDEYPYFDDCFLSSAKTAHDFAALGRAVQACVARKERETGSTPASEPQLWIGPGLRPLLPLYAFSRPTPKPLPPRR
;
A
#
# COMPACT_ATOMS: atom_id res chain seq x y z
N MET A 1 28.82 -94.64 44.87
CA MET A 1 27.86 -94.73 43.74
C MET A 1 27.45 -93.33 43.33
N ARG A 2 27.94 -92.86 42.19
CA ARG A 2 27.85 -91.50 41.77
C ARG A 2 26.85 -91.33 40.61
N ARG A 3 25.89 -90.41 40.69
CA ARG A 3 25.03 -90.05 39.60
C ARG A 3 25.40 -88.60 39.16
N THR A 4 25.81 -88.57 37.91
CA THR A 4 26.11 -87.30 37.23
C THR A 4 24.85 -86.64 36.69
N GLY A 5 24.60 -85.43 37.06
CA GLY A 5 23.51 -84.62 36.54
C GLY A 5 23.97 -83.67 35.41
N GLY A 6 23.34 -83.82 34.25
CA GLY A 6 23.59 -82.96 33.10
C GLY A 6 22.81 -81.65 33.19
N ARG A 7 23.53 -80.54 33.06
CA ARG A 7 22.98 -79.21 32.99
C ARG A 7 22.60 -78.88 31.53
N ARG A 8 21.30 -78.60 31.27
CA ARG A 8 20.85 -78.07 30.00
C ARG A 8 20.93 -76.54 30.09
N ILE A 9 21.67 -75.93 29.17
CA ILE A 9 21.76 -74.48 29.00
C ILE A 9 20.62 -74.08 28.06
N ALA A 10 19.64 -73.34 28.56
CA ALA A 10 18.62 -72.70 27.74
C ALA A 10 19.16 -71.36 27.21
N GLY A 11 19.37 -71.27 25.91
CA GLY A 11 19.73 -70.02 25.26
C GLY A 11 18.51 -69.10 25.14
N LEU A 12 18.60 -67.92 25.76
CA LEU A 12 17.64 -66.85 25.60
C LEU A 12 17.99 -66.03 24.36
N ILE A 13 17.18 -66.12 23.29
CA ILE A 13 17.28 -65.26 22.12
C ILE A 13 16.53 -63.96 22.44
N LEU A 14 17.29 -62.89 22.68
CA LEU A 14 16.75 -61.52 22.88
C LEU A 14 16.47 -60.92 21.53
N GLY A 15 15.21 -60.95 21.07
CA GLY A 15 14.78 -60.27 19.84
C GLY A 15 14.75 -58.79 19.99
N LEU A 16 15.64 -58.09 19.30
CA LEU A 16 15.70 -56.62 19.26
C LEU A 16 14.58 -56.10 18.32
N LEU A 17 13.46 -55.66 18.89
CA LEU A 17 12.39 -54.97 18.18
C LEU A 17 12.80 -53.49 17.96
N LEU A 18 13.23 -53.14 16.75
CA LEU A 18 13.42 -51.74 16.32
C LEU A 18 12.06 -51.15 15.99
N PRO A 19 11.66 -50.01 16.61
CA PRO A 19 10.46 -49.29 16.22
C PRO A 19 10.69 -48.60 14.87
N LEU A 20 9.90 -48.95 13.85
CA LEU A 20 9.78 -48.18 12.62
C LEU A 20 9.04 -46.88 12.94
N PHE A 21 9.75 -45.76 13.05
CA PHE A 21 9.14 -44.45 13.03
C PHE A 21 8.67 -44.16 11.59
N ALA A 22 7.36 -44.25 11.37
CA ALA A 22 6.73 -43.76 10.17
C ALA A 22 6.79 -42.21 10.16
N VAL A 23 7.69 -41.66 9.36
CA VAL A 23 7.72 -40.21 9.09
C VAL A 23 6.52 -39.91 8.22
N SER A 24 5.46 -39.37 8.84
CA SER A 24 4.32 -38.82 8.12
C SER A 24 4.78 -37.56 7.39
N ALA A 25 5.03 -37.68 6.09
CA ALA A 25 5.19 -36.51 5.22
C ALA A 25 3.84 -35.79 5.15
N SER A 26 3.72 -34.68 5.90
CA SER A 26 2.60 -33.75 5.74
C SER A 26 2.69 -33.16 4.35
N ALA A 27 1.88 -33.64 3.41
CA ALA A 27 1.68 -32.99 2.14
C ALA A 27 1.08 -31.61 2.41
N GLN A 28 1.91 -30.56 2.28
CA GLN A 28 1.42 -29.19 2.24
C GLN A 28 0.51 -29.07 1.03
N ALA A 29 -0.78 -28.86 1.28
CA ALA A 29 -1.72 -28.52 0.22
C ALA A 29 -1.19 -27.31 -0.57
N PRO A 30 -1.19 -27.34 -1.90
CA PRO A 30 -0.79 -26.20 -2.69
C PRO A 30 -1.62 -25.00 -2.28
N ALA A 31 -0.97 -23.87 -1.99
CA ALA A 31 -1.65 -22.61 -1.72
C ALA A 31 -2.55 -22.33 -2.93
N GLN A 32 -3.86 -22.41 -2.72
CA GLN A 32 -4.84 -22.13 -3.76
C GLN A 32 -4.69 -20.65 -4.13
N SER A 33 -4.17 -20.36 -5.33
CA SER A 33 -4.30 -19.05 -5.91
C SER A 33 -5.80 -18.77 -5.95
N SER A 34 -6.25 -17.65 -5.36
CA SER A 34 -7.68 -17.34 -5.30
C SER A 34 -8.23 -17.38 -6.74
N ALA A 35 -9.17 -18.28 -6.99
CA ALA A 35 -9.83 -18.41 -8.29
C ALA A 35 -10.68 -17.18 -8.66
N TYR A 36 -10.76 -16.20 -7.77
CA TYR A 36 -11.52 -14.98 -7.96
C TYR A 36 -10.61 -13.84 -8.40
N PRO A 37 -11.05 -13.04 -9.41
CA PRO A 37 -10.33 -11.84 -9.81
C PRO A 37 -10.20 -10.87 -8.62
N SER A 38 -9.09 -10.12 -8.58
CA SER A 38 -8.89 -9.10 -7.56
C SER A 38 -10.09 -8.14 -7.47
N PRO A 39 -10.55 -7.78 -6.26
CA PRO A 39 -11.62 -6.81 -6.08
C PRO A 39 -11.25 -5.42 -6.64
N PHE A 40 -9.94 -5.15 -6.83
CA PHE A 40 -9.43 -3.89 -7.38
C PHE A 40 -9.27 -3.90 -8.90
N LYS A 41 -9.53 -5.01 -9.58
CA LYS A 41 -9.31 -5.15 -11.03
C LYS A 41 -10.03 -4.06 -11.85
N ASN A 42 -11.22 -3.65 -11.41
CA ASN A 42 -12.05 -2.63 -12.06
C ASN A 42 -12.12 -1.31 -11.26
N TRP A 43 -11.06 -0.99 -10.51
CA TRP A 43 -10.92 0.30 -9.84
C TRP A 43 -10.12 1.26 -10.70
N ALA A 44 -10.60 2.48 -10.84
CA ALA A 44 -9.83 3.59 -11.40
C ALA A 44 -8.83 4.11 -10.35
N ALA A 45 -7.59 4.36 -10.74
CA ALA A 45 -6.60 4.93 -9.84
C ALA A 45 -5.80 6.05 -10.52
N VAL A 46 -5.59 7.15 -9.79
CA VAL A 46 -4.63 8.18 -10.17
C VAL A 46 -3.58 8.32 -9.08
N VAL A 47 -2.31 8.52 -9.49
CA VAL A 47 -1.18 8.74 -8.59
C VAL A 47 -0.43 9.97 -9.08
N VAL A 48 -0.31 10.98 -8.23
CA VAL A 48 0.17 12.32 -8.59
C VAL A 48 1.42 12.66 -7.77
N ALA A 49 2.52 13.05 -8.45
CA ALA A 49 3.59 13.85 -7.86
C ALA A 49 3.27 15.31 -8.13
N GLY A 50 3.03 16.08 -7.06
CA GLY A 50 2.58 17.46 -7.17
C GLY A 50 3.71 18.47 -7.23
N ASP A 51 4.92 18.11 -6.80
CA ASP A 51 6.09 18.98 -6.79
C ASP A 51 7.36 18.18 -7.17
N TRP A 52 8.46 18.88 -7.38
CA TRP A 52 9.78 18.33 -7.66
C TRP A 52 10.90 19.09 -6.94
N HIS A 53 10.55 20.02 -6.07
CA HIS A 53 11.50 20.73 -5.21
C HIS A 53 11.54 20.09 -3.82
N ALA A 54 12.70 20.11 -3.21
CA ALA A 54 12.86 19.87 -1.78
C ALA A 54 12.37 21.09 -0.97
N HIS A 55 12.32 20.96 0.35
CA HIS A 55 11.96 22.09 1.23
C HIS A 55 12.93 23.26 1.14
N SER A 56 14.18 23.05 0.74
CA SER A 56 15.18 24.08 0.45
C SER A 56 14.91 24.86 -0.84
N GLY A 57 14.05 24.37 -1.72
CA GLY A 57 13.84 24.85 -3.08
C GLY A 57 14.72 24.15 -4.12
N GLU A 58 15.69 23.33 -3.71
CA GLU A 58 16.52 22.55 -4.62
C GLU A 58 15.75 21.34 -5.20
N PRO A 59 16.19 20.76 -6.32
CA PRO A 59 15.53 19.60 -6.92
C PRO A 59 15.53 18.37 -6.01
N THR A 60 14.42 17.63 -5.98
CA THR A 60 14.32 16.30 -5.36
C THR A 60 13.61 15.33 -6.31
N GLU A 61 13.88 14.03 -6.15
CA GLU A 61 13.14 12.95 -6.80
C GLU A 61 12.13 12.28 -5.86
N ALA A 62 12.07 12.67 -4.58
CA ALA A 62 11.28 11.98 -3.55
C ALA A 62 9.82 11.79 -3.94
N PHE A 63 9.16 12.82 -4.45
CA PHE A 63 7.74 12.74 -4.86
C PHE A 63 7.54 11.88 -6.11
N ASP A 64 8.43 12.00 -7.11
CA ASP A 64 8.33 11.19 -8.32
C ASP A 64 8.71 9.73 -8.09
N ASN A 65 9.67 9.44 -7.20
CA ASN A 65 9.95 8.09 -6.72
C ASN A 65 8.72 7.48 -6.05
N ALA A 66 8.08 8.22 -5.12
CA ALA A 66 6.86 7.79 -4.45
C ALA A 66 5.73 7.53 -5.47
N ARG A 67 5.46 8.46 -6.39
CA ARG A 67 4.46 8.28 -7.46
C ARG A 67 4.71 7.00 -8.27
N ARG A 68 5.96 6.79 -8.72
CA ARG A 68 6.36 5.61 -9.51
C ARG A 68 6.08 4.32 -8.75
N ASP A 69 6.55 4.24 -7.51
CA ASP A 69 6.56 3.00 -6.75
C ASP A 69 5.21 2.71 -6.08
N VAL A 70 4.44 3.75 -5.74
CA VAL A 70 3.01 3.59 -5.39
C VAL A 70 2.24 3.05 -6.59
N GLY A 71 2.45 3.59 -7.80
CA GLY A 71 1.82 3.07 -9.01
C GLY A 71 2.14 1.59 -9.28
N ALA A 72 3.39 1.16 -9.04
CA ALA A 72 3.78 -0.25 -9.12
C ALA A 72 3.15 -1.09 -8.01
N THR A 73 3.17 -0.59 -6.79
CA THR A 73 2.57 -1.25 -5.61
C THR A 73 1.07 -1.49 -5.80
N LEU A 74 0.33 -0.53 -6.35
CA LEU A 74 -1.10 -0.73 -6.63
C LEU A 74 -1.34 -1.92 -7.58
N VAL A 75 -0.46 -2.15 -8.56
CA VAL A 75 -0.55 -3.35 -9.43
C VAL A 75 -0.36 -4.62 -8.60
N ASP A 76 0.63 -4.63 -7.69
CA ASP A 76 0.90 -5.77 -6.81
C ASP A 76 -0.24 -6.02 -5.81
N LEU A 77 -0.99 -4.99 -5.43
CA LEU A 77 -2.19 -5.09 -4.61
C LEU A 77 -3.44 -5.54 -5.38
N GLY A 78 -3.35 -5.66 -6.72
CA GLY A 78 -4.39 -6.22 -7.57
C GLY A 78 -5.15 -5.23 -8.44
N PHE A 79 -4.72 -3.96 -8.51
CA PHE A 79 -5.24 -3.01 -9.50
C PHE A 79 -4.78 -3.39 -10.92
N SER A 80 -5.63 -3.14 -11.89
CA SER A 80 -5.25 -3.33 -13.30
C SER A 80 -4.32 -2.21 -13.75
N ARG A 81 -3.16 -2.54 -14.32
CA ARG A 81 -2.19 -1.53 -14.81
C ARG A 81 -2.82 -0.49 -15.77
N PRO A 82 -3.66 -0.86 -16.76
CA PRO A 82 -4.34 0.12 -17.61
C PRO A 82 -5.33 1.02 -16.88
N ALA A 83 -5.78 0.66 -15.68
CA ALA A 83 -6.68 1.43 -14.84
C ALA A 83 -5.95 2.40 -13.89
N ILE A 84 -4.61 2.47 -13.97
CA ILE A 84 -3.78 3.38 -13.19
C ILE A 84 -3.20 4.44 -14.12
N ARG A 85 -3.44 5.72 -13.82
CA ARG A 85 -2.80 6.84 -14.48
C ARG A 85 -1.92 7.61 -13.49
N GLN A 86 -0.72 7.94 -13.93
CA GLN A 86 0.24 8.68 -13.14
C GLN A 86 0.42 10.07 -13.69
N PHE A 87 0.73 11.04 -12.80
CA PHE A 87 0.98 12.44 -13.17
C PHE A 87 2.27 12.94 -12.51
N SER A 88 3.04 13.74 -13.21
CA SER A 88 4.30 14.33 -12.75
C SER A 88 4.41 15.76 -13.25
N VAL A 89 5.02 16.64 -12.49
CA VAL A 89 5.37 17.99 -12.92
C VAL A 89 6.38 17.95 -14.08
N ARG A 90 7.25 16.92 -14.08
CA ARG A 90 8.31 16.71 -15.09
C ARG A 90 8.12 15.41 -15.89
N PRO A 91 6.98 15.21 -16.59
CA PRO A 91 6.63 13.93 -17.22
C PRO A 91 7.66 13.45 -18.25
N GLN A 92 8.36 14.35 -18.92
CA GLN A 92 9.39 14.04 -19.93
C GLN A 92 10.61 13.31 -19.35
N ARG A 93 10.84 13.35 -18.03
CA ARG A 93 11.92 12.61 -17.36
C ARG A 93 11.62 11.11 -17.25
N TYR A 94 10.39 10.69 -17.48
CA TYR A 94 9.91 9.33 -17.25
C TYR A 94 9.33 8.68 -18.52
N PRO A 95 10.13 8.52 -19.60
CA PRO A 95 9.65 8.07 -20.91
C PRO A 95 9.09 6.64 -20.91
N THR A 96 9.49 5.81 -19.96
CA THR A 96 8.99 4.43 -19.82
C THR A 96 7.56 4.39 -19.27
N ILE A 97 7.25 5.22 -18.27
CA ILE A 97 5.94 5.26 -17.61
C ILE A 97 4.98 6.19 -18.35
N ARG A 98 5.52 7.28 -18.93
CA ARG A 98 4.77 8.34 -19.63
C ARG A 98 3.64 8.92 -18.77
N PRO A 99 3.94 9.47 -17.59
CA PRO A 99 2.93 10.13 -16.79
C PRO A 99 2.35 11.32 -17.53
N GLY A 100 1.12 11.72 -17.20
CA GLY A 100 0.55 13.00 -17.63
C GLY A 100 1.28 14.16 -16.93
N LYS A 101 1.13 15.39 -17.46
CA LYS A 101 1.56 16.61 -16.76
C LYS A 101 0.65 16.81 -15.53
N THR A 102 1.24 17.17 -14.39
CA THR A 102 0.51 17.55 -13.19
C THR A 102 -0.18 18.89 -13.41
N GLU A 103 -1.44 18.83 -13.79
CA GLU A 103 -2.36 19.95 -14.01
C GLU A 103 -3.75 19.52 -13.57
N LEU A 104 -4.50 20.40 -12.89
CA LEU A 104 -5.81 20.10 -12.30
C LEU A 104 -6.77 19.48 -13.30
N ASP A 105 -6.96 20.10 -14.45
CA ASP A 105 -7.88 19.64 -15.49
C ASP A 105 -7.46 18.28 -16.05
N GLY A 106 -6.16 18.09 -16.25
CA GLY A 106 -5.57 16.84 -16.74
C GLY A 106 -5.77 15.68 -15.74
N ILE A 107 -5.56 15.94 -14.46
CA ILE A 107 -5.78 14.97 -13.37
C ILE A 107 -7.27 14.62 -13.27
N HIS A 108 -8.16 15.61 -13.26
CA HIS A 108 -9.60 15.39 -13.19
C HIS A 108 -10.13 14.62 -14.40
N ALA A 109 -9.77 15.04 -15.61
CA ALA A 109 -10.13 14.34 -16.86
C ALA A 109 -9.58 12.90 -16.88
N GLY A 110 -8.36 12.70 -16.37
CA GLY A 110 -7.74 11.39 -16.24
C GLY A 110 -8.52 10.47 -15.31
N LEU A 111 -8.91 10.94 -14.14
CA LEU A 111 -9.72 10.17 -13.19
C LEU A 111 -11.10 9.85 -13.77
N ARG A 112 -11.80 10.82 -14.34
CA ARG A 112 -13.11 10.64 -15.00
C ARG A 112 -13.04 9.61 -16.13
N GLY A 113 -12.05 9.74 -17.01
CA GLY A 113 -11.86 8.82 -18.13
C GLY A 113 -11.62 7.38 -17.68
N LEU A 114 -10.81 7.18 -16.62
CA LEU A 114 -10.62 5.86 -16.03
C LEU A 114 -11.89 5.35 -15.33
N ALA A 115 -12.59 6.19 -14.57
CA ALA A 115 -13.79 5.82 -13.82
C ALA A 115 -15.00 5.50 -14.73
N ALA A 116 -15.02 6.02 -15.95
CA ALA A 116 -16.04 5.69 -16.95
C ALA A 116 -16.01 4.23 -17.38
N VAL A 117 -14.82 3.61 -17.38
CA VAL A 117 -14.61 2.20 -17.80
C VAL A 117 -14.29 1.26 -16.64
N ASN A 118 -13.83 1.79 -15.50
CA ASN A 118 -13.53 1.04 -14.28
C ASN A 118 -14.54 1.44 -13.19
N THR A 119 -15.59 0.66 -13.04
CA THR A 119 -16.81 1.09 -12.35
C THR A 119 -16.94 0.64 -10.90
N SER A 120 -15.98 -0.14 -10.37
CA SER A 120 -16.09 -0.74 -9.02
C SER A 120 -15.67 0.18 -7.90
N GLY A 121 -14.79 1.15 -8.16
CA GLY A 121 -14.29 2.09 -7.16
C GLY A 121 -13.20 2.99 -7.70
N CYS A 122 -12.73 3.93 -6.87
CA CYS A 122 -11.70 4.88 -7.24
C CYS A 122 -10.63 5.01 -6.16
N LEU A 123 -9.38 5.21 -6.59
CA LEU A 123 -8.29 5.59 -5.72
C LEU A 123 -7.64 6.87 -6.24
N PHE A 124 -7.46 7.82 -5.34
CA PHE A 124 -6.68 9.04 -5.57
C PHE A 124 -5.51 9.09 -4.59
N TYR A 125 -4.30 9.17 -5.12
CA TYR A 125 -3.08 9.33 -4.34
C TYR A 125 -2.33 10.56 -4.80
N VAL A 126 -1.97 11.45 -3.89
CA VAL A 126 -1.08 12.58 -4.18
C VAL A 126 0.04 12.63 -3.17
N THR A 127 1.25 12.88 -3.66
CA THR A 127 2.46 13.15 -2.86
C THR A 127 3.07 14.46 -3.32
N SER A 128 3.27 15.40 -2.39
CA SER A 128 3.72 16.76 -2.67
C SER A 128 4.03 17.54 -1.40
N HIS A 129 4.41 18.79 -1.56
CA HIS A 129 4.30 19.78 -0.50
C HIS A 129 2.84 20.11 -0.18
N GLY A 130 2.60 20.68 1.00
CA GLY A 130 1.28 21.10 1.45
C GLY A 130 1.32 22.32 2.33
N ALA A 131 0.20 23.02 2.31
CA ALA A 131 -0.08 24.19 3.13
C ALA A 131 -1.48 24.05 3.78
N PRO A 132 -1.84 24.90 4.76
CA PRO A 132 -3.19 24.91 5.31
C PRO A 132 -4.31 25.09 4.27
N GLU A 133 -4.00 25.70 3.13
CA GLU A 133 -4.92 25.96 2.01
C GLU A 133 -5.13 24.72 1.13
N GLY A 134 -4.18 23.76 1.12
CA GLY A 134 -4.26 22.56 0.29
C GLY A 134 -2.92 21.92 -0.03
N VAL A 135 -2.92 21.06 -1.04
CA VAL A 135 -1.72 20.39 -1.56
C VAL A 135 -1.20 21.11 -2.80
N VAL A 136 0.13 21.25 -2.89
CA VAL A 136 0.81 21.90 -4.03
C VAL A 136 0.71 21.01 -5.26
N LEU A 137 0.35 21.60 -6.41
CA LEU A 137 0.36 20.97 -7.72
C LEU A 137 1.08 21.89 -8.71
N ASP A 138 2.39 21.72 -8.85
CA ASP A 138 3.27 22.60 -9.62
C ASP A 138 3.23 24.03 -9.02
N GLU A 139 2.72 25.01 -9.74
CA GLU A 139 2.55 26.38 -9.28
C GLU A 139 1.17 26.65 -8.63
N ASP A 140 0.26 25.66 -8.66
CA ASP A 140 -1.09 25.77 -8.14
C ASP A 140 -1.23 25.10 -6.77
N ILE A 141 -2.34 25.42 -6.06
CA ILE A 141 -2.77 24.70 -4.87
C ILE A 141 -4.12 24.05 -5.15
N LEU A 142 -4.19 22.73 -4.88
CA LEU A 142 -5.45 21.99 -4.88
C LEU A 142 -6.11 22.11 -3.50
N PRO A 143 -7.15 22.90 -3.34
CA PRO A 143 -7.82 23.05 -2.04
C PRO A 143 -8.74 21.87 -1.75
N PRO A 144 -8.98 21.56 -0.45
CA PRO A 144 -9.78 20.40 -0.05
C PRO A 144 -11.20 20.35 -0.65
N PRO A 145 -11.98 21.43 -0.75
CA PRO A 145 -13.30 21.38 -1.38
C PRO A 145 -13.25 21.02 -2.88
N LEU A 146 -12.22 21.50 -3.59
CA LEU A 146 -12.07 21.19 -5.02
C LEU A 146 -11.73 19.71 -5.23
N LEU A 147 -10.81 19.14 -4.44
CA LEU A 147 -10.53 17.70 -4.51
C LEU A 147 -11.79 16.88 -4.20
N ALA A 148 -12.58 17.28 -3.20
CA ALA A 148 -13.84 16.61 -2.89
C ALA A 148 -14.78 16.61 -4.09
N ALA A 149 -14.98 17.75 -4.73
CA ALA A 149 -15.83 17.91 -5.92
C ALA A 149 -15.31 17.06 -7.11
N MET A 150 -14.00 17.04 -7.35
CA MET A 150 -13.38 16.24 -8.41
C MET A 150 -13.64 14.73 -8.23
N ILE A 151 -13.50 14.22 -6.99
CA ILE A 151 -13.75 12.81 -6.71
C ILE A 151 -15.24 12.50 -6.77
N ASP A 152 -16.10 13.38 -6.27
CA ASP A 152 -17.55 13.20 -6.30
C ASP A 152 -18.10 13.18 -7.74
N ASP A 153 -17.56 14.02 -8.62
CA ASP A 153 -17.90 14.03 -10.04
C ASP A 153 -17.39 12.78 -10.77
N ALA A 154 -16.14 12.38 -10.55
CA ALA A 154 -15.56 11.24 -11.25
C ALA A 154 -16.10 9.90 -10.76
N CYS A 155 -16.43 9.78 -9.48
CA CYS A 155 -16.72 8.51 -8.80
C CYS A 155 -17.98 8.60 -7.93
N PRO A 156 -19.13 9.02 -8.50
CA PRO A 156 -20.34 9.20 -7.72
C PRO A 156 -20.84 7.85 -7.14
N ASN A 157 -21.16 7.86 -5.83
CA ASN A 157 -21.74 6.71 -5.11
C ASN A 157 -20.93 5.41 -5.24
N ARG A 158 -19.60 5.51 -5.29
CA ARG A 158 -18.70 4.35 -5.35
C ARG A 158 -17.72 4.38 -4.18
N ALA A 159 -17.28 3.19 -3.79
CA ALA A 159 -16.17 3.06 -2.85
C ALA A 159 -14.97 3.87 -3.35
N SER A 160 -14.43 4.75 -2.51
CA SER A 160 -13.29 5.58 -2.86
C SER A 160 -12.23 5.58 -1.76
N ILE A 161 -10.97 5.60 -2.15
CA ILE A 161 -9.82 5.69 -1.27
C ILE A 161 -9.02 6.92 -1.67
N VAL A 162 -8.80 7.81 -0.71
CA VAL A 162 -8.07 9.06 -0.93
C VAL A 162 -6.87 9.06 0.00
N VAL A 163 -5.68 9.18 -0.58
CA VAL A 163 -4.41 9.23 0.15
C VAL A 163 -3.70 10.52 -0.18
N ILE A 164 -3.33 11.29 0.85
CA ILE A 164 -2.69 12.60 0.69
C ILE A 164 -1.42 12.64 1.51
N SER A 165 -0.28 12.51 0.84
CA SER A 165 1.05 12.63 1.40
C SER A 165 1.54 14.07 1.24
N ALA A 166 1.23 14.90 2.24
CA ALA A 166 1.64 16.30 2.28
C ALA A 166 1.62 16.85 3.71
N CYS A 167 2.33 17.94 3.93
CA CYS A 167 2.18 18.76 5.13
C CYS A 167 0.73 19.26 5.25
N PHE A 168 0.22 19.43 6.45
CA PHE A 168 -1.13 19.94 6.77
C PHE A 168 -2.28 19.14 6.13
N SER A 169 -1.99 17.95 5.55
CA SER A 169 -2.97 17.17 4.78
C SER A 169 -4.22 16.76 5.54
N GLY A 170 -4.21 16.81 6.86
CA GLY A 170 -5.40 16.60 7.69
C GLY A 170 -6.54 17.60 7.42
N VAL A 171 -6.28 18.76 6.78
CA VAL A 171 -7.32 19.73 6.35
C VAL A 171 -8.28 19.10 5.34
N PHE A 172 -7.87 18.05 4.63
CA PHE A 172 -8.69 17.32 3.67
C PHE A 172 -9.69 16.36 4.31
N VAL A 173 -9.50 15.95 5.56
CA VAL A 173 -10.35 14.91 6.17
C VAL A 173 -11.81 15.33 6.18
N ALA A 174 -12.15 16.48 6.78
CA ALA A 174 -13.54 16.91 6.92
C ALA A 174 -14.25 17.16 5.58
N PRO A 175 -13.66 17.88 4.58
CA PRO A 175 -14.29 18.09 3.28
C PRO A 175 -14.49 16.81 2.45
N LEU A 176 -13.63 15.81 2.64
CA LEU A 176 -13.68 14.55 1.90
C LEU A 176 -14.56 13.49 2.55
N GLN A 177 -15.06 13.69 3.77
CA GLN A 177 -15.88 12.70 4.48
C GLN A 177 -17.14 12.31 3.71
N ARG A 178 -17.27 10.99 3.38
CA ARG A 178 -18.47 10.39 2.79
C ARG A 178 -18.61 8.95 3.29
N GLY A 179 -19.84 8.46 3.36
CA GLY A 179 -20.13 7.11 3.86
C GLY A 179 -19.33 6.00 3.16
N ASP A 180 -19.06 6.19 1.88
CA ASP A 180 -18.38 5.23 0.97
C ASP A 180 -16.90 5.56 0.74
N ARG A 181 -16.27 6.40 1.57
CA ARG A 181 -14.89 6.84 1.39
C ARG A 181 -13.97 6.46 2.54
N MET A 182 -12.73 6.11 2.21
CA MET A 182 -11.60 6.07 3.13
C MET A 182 -10.64 7.21 2.81
N ILE A 183 -10.13 7.86 3.85
CA ILE A 183 -9.18 8.98 3.75
C ILE A 183 -7.99 8.64 4.63
N LEU A 184 -6.78 8.77 4.05
CA LEU A 184 -5.52 8.59 4.75
C LEU A 184 -4.63 9.81 4.45
N THR A 185 -4.19 10.54 5.47
CA THR A 185 -3.37 11.74 5.32
C THR A 185 -2.06 11.62 6.08
N ALA A 186 -0.99 12.25 5.59
CA ALA A 186 0.34 12.19 6.18
C ALA A 186 0.45 12.96 7.49
N SER A 187 -0.44 13.91 7.74
CA SER A 187 -0.36 14.75 8.93
C SER A 187 -1.73 15.21 9.42
N ARG A 188 -1.78 15.74 10.64
CA ARG A 188 -2.90 16.52 11.15
C ARG A 188 -3.05 17.84 10.39
N PRO A 189 -4.23 18.54 10.55
CA PRO A 189 -4.45 19.85 9.91
C PRO A 189 -3.44 20.94 10.30
N ASP A 190 -2.82 20.82 11.47
CA ASP A 190 -1.91 21.79 12.08
C ASP A 190 -0.45 21.27 12.15
N ARG A 191 -0.08 20.25 11.38
CA ARG A 191 1.24 19.62 11.41
C ARG A 191 1.86 19.50 10.03
N THR A 192 3.18 19.63 10.00
CA THR A 192 4.00 19.23 8.83
C THR A 192 4.17 17.72 8.79
N SER A 193 4.61 17.20 7.64
CA SER A 193 5.18 15.87 7.46
C SER A 193 6.67 16.01 7.12
N PHE A 194 7.40 14.89 7.00
CA PHE A 194 8.87 14.89 6.91
C PHE A 194 9.37 14.04 5.74
N GLY A 195 10.67 14.20 5.40
CA GLY A 195 11.35 13.37 4.41
C GLY A 195 11.19 13.87 2.98
N CYS A 196 11.22 15.19 2.77
CA CYS A 196 11.18 15.79 1.44
C CYS A 196 12.43 16.65 1.14
N GLY A 197 13.58 16.23 1.66
CA GLY A 197 14.88 16.81 1.35
C GLY A 197 15.43 16.35 -0.01
N GLU A 198 16.56 16.93 -0.41
CA GLU A 198 17.23 16.65 -1.70
C GLU A 198 17.67 15.19 -1.82
N ASP A 199 18.16 14.62 -0.71
CA ASP A 199 18.73 13.26 -0.65
C ASP A 199 17.70 12.20 -0.19
N ASP A 200 16.45 12.60 0.10
CA ASP A 200 15.42 11.67 0.51
C ASP A 200 14.93 10.84 -0.70
N GLU A 201 14.90 9.52 -0.55
CA GLU A 201 14.33 8.64 -1.57
C GLU A 201 12.81 8.79 -1.63
N TYR A 202 12.15 8.92 -0.46
CA TYR A 202 10.71 9.14 -0.32
C TYR A 202 10.41 10.03 0.89
N PRO A 203 9.30 10.78 0.86
CA PRO A 203 8.72 11.30 2.09
C PRO A 203 8.43 10.17 3.10
N TYR A 204 8.54 10.43 4.40
CA TYR A 204 8.37 9.40 5.43
C TYR A 204 7.04 8.65 5.33
N PHE A 205 5.98 9.37 5.02
CA PHE A 205 4.66 8.77 4.84
C PHE A 205 4.64 7.80 3.64
N ASP A 206 5.22 8.21 2.52
CA ASP A 206 5.26 7.37 1.30
C ASP A 206 6.12 6.13 1.51
N ASP A 207 7.30 6.25 2.14
CA ASP A 207 8.14 5.11 2.52
C ASP A 207 7.37 4.14 3.43
N CYS A 208 6.67 4.67 4.43
CA CYS A 208 5.82 3.88 5.31
C CYS A 208 4.62 3.24 4.59
N PHE A 209 4.03 3.92 3.60
CA PHE A 209 2.98 3.33 2.76
C PHE A 209 3.53 2.16 1.95
N LEU A 210 4.63 2.34 1.24
CA LEU A 210 5.28 1.32 0.41
C LEU A 210 5.74 0.11 1.23
N SER A 211 6.37 0.35 2.37
CA SER A 211 6.85 -0.74 3.25
C SER A 211 5.69 -1.51 3.90
N SER A 212 4.66 -0.81 4.38
CA SER A 212 3.48 -1.44 5.01
C SER A 212 2.61 -2.19 4.01
N ALA A 213 2.53 -1.72 2.76
CA ALA A 213 1.79 -2.40 1.69
C ALA A 213 2.30 -3.82 1.43
N LYS A 214 3.57 -4.11 1.73
CA LYS A 214 4.18 -5.45 1.56
C LYS A 214 3.52 -6.51 2.46
N THR A 215 2.93 -6.14 3.59
CA THR A 215 2.38 -7.07 4.59
C THR A 215 0.90 -6.87 4.91
N ALA A 216 0.35 -5.69 4.72
CA ALA A 216 -1.06 -5.41 4.95
C ALA A 216 -1.95 -6.27 4.04
N HIS A 217 -3.13 -6.64 4.50
CA HIS A 217 -4.08 -7.48 3.76
C HIS A 217 -5.23 -6.68 3.14
N ASP A 218 -5.49 -5.47 3.62
CA ASP A 218 -6.48 -4.52 3.10
C ASP A 218 -6.05 -3.08 3.38
N PHE A 219 -6.78 -2.11 2.84
CA PHE A 219 -6.46 -0.69 3.03
C PHE A 219 -6.65 -0.20 4.47
N ALA A 220 -7.54 -0.79 5.27
CA ALA A 220 -7.70 -0.40 6.67
C ALA A 220 -6.50 -0.86 7.52
N ALA A 221 -6.02 -2.08 7.27
CA ALA A 221 -4.79 -2.58 7.90
C ALA A 221 -3.58 -1.78 7.45
N LEU A 222 -3.49 -1.45 6.15
CA LEU A 222 -2.43 -0.61 5.59
C LEU A 222 -2.40 0.77 6.26
N GLY A 223 -3.55 1.46 6.37
CA GLY A 223 -3.60 2.79 6.99
C GLY A 223 -3.12 2.79 8.44
N ARG A 224 -3.53 1.80 9.24
CA ARG A 224 -3.03 1.65 10.64
C ARG A 224 -1.53 1.35 10.70
N ALA A 225 -1.03 0.51 9.79
CA ALA A 225 0.39 0.19 9.72
C ALA A 225 1.23 1.40 9.32
N VAL A 226 0.74 2.23 8.39
CA VAL A 226 1.36 3.51 8.01
C VAL A 226 1.45 4.45 9.21
N GLN A 227 0.36 4.65 9.96
CA GLN A 227 0.38 5.48 11.17
C GLN A 227 1.45 5.02 12.18
N ALA A 228 1.52 3.72 12.45
CA ALA A 228 2.50 3.15 13.38
C ALA A 228 3.94 3.28 12.84
N CYS A 229 4.15 3.11 11.54
CA CYS A 229 5.44 3.24 10.87
C CYS A 229 5.95 4.69 10.94
N VAL A 230 5.13 5.68 10.55
CA VAL A 230 5.51 7.10 10.59
C VAL A 230 5.86 7.52 12.01
N ALA A 231 5.01 7.20 13.00
CA ALA A 231 5.28 7.52 14.39
C ALA A 231 6.58 6.90 14.92
N ARG A 232 6.97 5.71 14.44
CA ARG A 232 8.26 5.10 14.77
C ARG A 232 9.41 5.86 14.10
N LYS A 233 9.31 6.10 12.79
CA LYS A 233 10.35 6.77 11.99
C LYS A 233 10.64 8.17 12.53
N GLU A 234 9.61 8.94 12.89
CA GLU A 234 9.77 10.27 13.49
C GLU A 234 10.49 10.24 14.83
N ARG A 235 10.21 9.25 15.70
CA ARG A 235 10.95 9.07 16.95
C ARG A 235 12.42 8.71 16.72
N GLU A 236 12.69 7.83 15.76
CA GLU A 236 14.04 7.39 15.40
C GLU A 236 14.89 8.52 14.83
N THR A 237 14.28 9.44 14.09
CA THR A 237 14.95 10.61 13.48
C THR A 237 14.89 11.87 14.34
N GLY A 238 14.14 11.87 15.45
CA GLY A 238 13.95 13.06 16.28
C GLY A 238 13.08 14.14 15.63
N SER A 239 12.27 13.79 14.63
CA SER A 239 11.39 14.72 13.94
C SER A 239 10.25 15.19 14.85
N THR A 240 10.12 16.49 15.06
CA THR A 240 9.17 17.09 16.01
C THR A 240 8.66 18.45 15.53
N PRO A 241 7.40 18.84 15.83
CA PRO A 241 6.35 18.00 16.43
C PRO A 241 5.90 16.87 15.50
N ALA A 242 5.48 15.74 16.07
CA ALA A 242 5.02 14.58 15.29
C ALA A 242 3.92 14.97 14.29
N SER A 243 3.95 14.38 13.09
CA SER A 243 2.98 14.68 12.03
C SER A 243 1.58 14.14 12.34
N GLU A 244 1.50 12.98 13.03
CA GLU A 244 0.25 12.30 13.40
C GLU A 244 -0.67 12.02 12.20
N PRO A 245 -0.33 11.08 11.32
CA PRO A 245 -1.13 10.72 10.16
C PRO A 245 -2.58 10.38 10.55
N GLN A 246 -3.55 10.85 9.75
CA GLN A 246 -4.96 10.66 10.02
C GLN A 246 -5.56 9.56 9.16
N LEU A 247 -6.38 8.70 9.75
CA LEU A 247 -7.15 7.67 9.07
C LEU A 247 -8.63 7.84 9.40
N TRP A 248 -9.45 8.11 8.38
CA TRP A 248 -10.90 8.13 8.49
C TRP A 248 -11.51 7.11 7.53
N ILE A 249 -12.51 6.36 7.99
CA ILE A 249 -13.21 5.36 7.18
C ILE A 249 -14.71 5.58 7.33
N GLY A 250 -15.36 5.85 6.22
CA GLY A 250 -16.80 6.07 6.15
C GLY A 250 -17.61 4.87 6.65
N PRO A 251 -18.74 5.11 7.33
CA PRO A 251 -19.52 4.05 7.97
C PRO A 251 -20.06 3.01 6.97
N GLY A 252 -20.34 3.41 5.73
CA GLY A 252 -20.77 2.48 4.67
C GLY A 252 -19.63 1.65 4.09
N LEU A 253 -18.41 2.19 4.05
CA LEU A 253 -17.23 1.46 3.54
C LEU A 253 -16.60 0.55 4.59
N ARG A 254 -16.65 0.93 5.86
CA ARG A 254 -15.97 0.20 6.96
C ARG A 254 -16.26 -1.30 6.99
N PRO A 255 -17.52 -1.79 6.89
CA PRO A 255 -17.81 -3.22 6.88
C PRO A 255 -17.39 -3.92 5.59
N LEU A 256 -17.17 -3.18 4.50
CA LEU A 256 -16.82 -3.73 3.18
C LEU A 256 -15.29 -3.87 2.98
N LEU A 257 -14.47 -3.06 3.67
CA LEU A 257 -13.01 -3.07 3.48
C LEU A 257 -12.36 -4.45 3.65
N PRO A 258 -12.78 -5.33 4.60
CA PRO A 258 -12.23 -6.68 4.68
C PRO A 258 -12.50 -7.55 3.43
N LEU A 259 -13.54 -7.22 2.67
CA LEU A 259 -13.86 -7.90 1.40
C LEU A 259 -12.97 -7.42 0.24
N TYR A 260 -12.38 -6.22 0.36
CA TYR A 260 -11.39 -5.67 -0.56
C TYR A 260 -9.97 -6.11 -0.14
N ALA A 261 -9.77 -7.44 -0.06
CA ALA A 261 -8.46 -8.00 0.26
C ALA A 261 -7.49 -7.83 -0.91
N PHE A 262 -6.22 -7.53 -0.59
CA PHE A 262 -5.17 -7.42 -1.59
C PHE A 262 -4.86 -8.76 -2.23
N SER A 263 -4.83 -8.80 -3.57
CA SER A 263 -4.46 -9.97 -4.35
C SER A 263 -2.98 -9.89 -4.69
N ARG A 264 -2.15 -10.60 -3.93
CA ARG A 264 -0.71 -10.62 -4.20
C ARG A 264 -0.37 -11.68 -5.25
N PRO A 265 0.55 -11.40 -6.19
CA PRO A 265 1.10 -12.42 -7.05
C PRO A 265 1.70 -13.54 -6.19
N THR A 266 1.33 -14.78 -6.47
CA THR A 266 1.98 -15.94 -5.84
C THR A 266 3.46 -15.92 -6.21
N PRO A 267 4.41 -16.03 -5.26
CA PRO A 267 5.82 -16.13 -5.59
C PRO A 267 6.03 -17.27 -6.59
N LYS A 268 6.70 -16.96 -7.71
CA LYS A 268 7.03 -18.00 -8.70
C LYS A 268 7.88 -19.08 -8.02
N PRO A 269 7.51 -20.37 -8.10
CA PRO A 269 8.32 -21.42 -7.50
C PRO A 269 9.76 -21.29 -7.96
N LEU A 270 10.71 -21.34 -7.01
CA LEU A 270 12.12 -21.38 -7.35
C LEU A 270 12.37 -22.63 -8.21
N PRO A 271 13.17 -22.52 -9.29
CA PRO A 271 13.56 -23.71 -10.06
C PRO A 271 14.26 -24.69 -9.13
N PRO A 272 14.05 -26.00 -9.33
CA PRO A 272 14.71 -27.02 -8.51
C PRO A 272 16.22 -26.80 -8.58
N ARG A 273 16.87 -26.80 -7.42
CA ARG A 273 18.35 -26.75 -7.35
C ARG A 273 18.86 -28.01 -8.07
N ARG A 274 19.64 -27.78 -9.10
CA ARG A 274 20.39 -28.88 -9.78
C ARG A 274 21.59 -29.29 -8.93
#